data_b0983534ab22f85cc54728dae2ded7d1
#
_entry.id   b0983534ab22f85cc54728dae2ded7d1
#
_cell.length_a   1.000
_cell.length_b   1.000
_cell.length_c   1.000
_cell.angle_alpha   90.00
_cell.angle_beta   90.00
_cell.angle_gamma   90.00
#
_symmetry.space_group_name_H-M   'P 1'
#
loop_
_entity.id
_entity.type
_entity.pdbx_description
1 polymer ?
#
loop_
_entity_poly.entity_id
_entity_poly.type
_entity_poly.pdbx_seq_one_letter_code
_entity_poly.pdbx_strand_id
1 'polypeptide(L)'
;MENKKSVELNESSEKRRFFIALLPPPDIQSAANDIKAIMRDEYASKAAFRSPPHVTLHAPFEWPLADLPKLDSVLNRFAQTQDPVPMTLDGFNAFKPHVIYIDVVKREGLMALQPMLLSVMEKELGIVSKSDRKRTFVPHLTVAFRDLKPAMFRKAWSVFQRRELHFDFVSQHLALLIHDGKLWHVKEKYAFRGVR
;
A
#
# COMPACT_ATOMS: atom_id res chain seq x y z
N MET A 1 -27.49 -33.05 10.34
CA MET A 1 -26.09 -33.20 9.88
C MET A 1 -25.77 -32.43 8.61
N GLU A 2 -26.75 -31.97 7.84
CA GLU A 2 -26.54 -31.22 6.57
C GLU A 2 -26.11 -29.74 6.73
N ASN A 3 -26.44 -29.14 7.88
CA ASN A 3 -26.21 -27.70 8.07
C ASN A 3 -24.73 -27.31 8.38
N LYS A 4 -23.90 -28.23 8.89
CA LYS A 4 -22.48 -27.99 9.16
C LYS A 4 -21.63 -28.02 7.88
N LYS A 5 -21.93 -28.94 6.94
CA LYS A 5 -21.20 -29.02 5.65
C LYS A 5 -21.44 -27.82 4.73
N SER A 6 -22.63 -27.23 4.79
CA SER A 6 -22.98 -26.06 3.97
C SER A 6 -22.27 -24.78 4.47
N VAL A 7 -22.01 -24.65 5.76
CA VAL A 7 -21.28 -23.52 6.36
C VAL A 7 -19.78 -23.63 6.05
N GLU A 8 -19.19 -24.83 6.20
CA GLU A 8 -17.77 -25.06 5.89
C GLU A 8 -17.45 -24.89 4.38
N LEU A 9 -18.36 -25.28 3.48
CA LEU A 9 -18.22 -25.09 2.04
C LEU A 9 -18.31 -23.61 1.62
N ASN A 10 -19.03 -22.79 2.38
CA ASN A 10 -19.18 -21.35 2.07
C ASN A 10 -17.96 -20.54 2.56
N GLU A 11 -17.35 -20.90 3.67
CA GLU A 11 -16.12 -20.27 4.17
C GLU A 11 -14.91 -20.57 3.28
N SER A 12 -14.83 -21.77 2.68
CA SER A 12 -13.73 -22.16 1.79
C SER A 12 -13.72 -21.41 0.45
N SER A 13 -14.82 -20.77 0.05
CA SER A 13 -14.95 -20.02 -1.19
C SER A 13 -14.85 -18.50 -1.01
N GLU A 14 -14.87 -18.00 0.23
CA GLU A 14 -14.86 -16.55 0.49
C GLU A 14 -13.52 -15.93 0.12
N LYS A 15 -13.52 -15.07 -0.91
CA LYS A 15 -12.36 -14.29 -1.31
C LYS A 15 -12.42 -12.90 -0.71
N ARG A 16 -11.26 -12.39 -0.30
CA ARG A 16 -11.08 -11.01 0.12
C ARG A 16 -10.04 -10.33 -0.75
N ARG A 17 -10.09 -9.01 -0.77
CA ARG A 17 -9.07 -8.21 -1.45
C ARG A 17 -7.95 -7.87 -0.48
N PHE A 18 -6.73 -8.05 -0.96
CA PHE A 18 -5.50 -7.73 -0.24
C PHE A 18 -4.61 -6.83 -1.09
N PHE A 19 -3.71 -6.10 -0.47
CA PHE A 19 -2.55 -5.50 -1.13
C PHE A 19 -1.35 -5.51 -0.18
N ILE A 20 -0.14 -5.34 -0.73
CA ILE A 20 1.10 -5.40 0.04
C ILE A 20 1.79 -4.04 -0.05
N ALA A 21 2.28 -3.54 1.10
CA ALA A 21 2.84 -2.20 1.20
C ALA A 21 3.93 -2.08 2.27
N LEU A 22 4.65 -0.96 2.23
CA LEU A 22 5.44 -0.45 3.34
C LEU A 22 4.65 0.65 4.05
N LEU A 23 4.69 0.63 5.38
CA LEU A 23 4.03 1.64 6.21
C LEU A 23 5.09 2.51 6.87
N PRO A 24 4.96 3.84 6.85
CA PRO A 24 5.80 4.71 7.65
C PRO A 24 5.50 4.54 9.15
N PRO A 25 6.39 4.98 10.04
CA PRO A 25 6.16 4.97 11.49
C PRO A 25 4.99 5.89 11.88
N PRO A 26 4.44 5.75 13.11
CA PRO A 26 3.18 6.40 13.51
C PRO A 26 3.18 7.92 13.41
N ASP A 27 4.28 8.58 13.72
CA ASP A 27 4.46 10.03 13.63
C ASP A 27 4.34 10.53 12.19
N ILE A 28 4.99 9.84 11.25
CA ILE A 28 4.91 10.14 9.81
C ILE A 28 3.52 9.80 9.26
N GLN A 29 2.88 8.72 9.75
CA GLN A 29 1.49 8.42 9.40
C GLN A 29 0.54 9.54 9.86
N SER A 30 0.77 10.10 11.06
CA SER A 30 0.00 11.26 11.55
C SER A 30 0.16 12.46 10.63
N ALA A 31 1.39 12.85 10.31
CA ALA A 31 1.67 13.96 9.39
C ALA A 31 1.03 13.77 8.00
N ALA A 32 1.07 12.54 7.46
CA ALA A 32 0.41 12.23 6.19
C ALA A 32 -1.12 12.30 6.30
N ASN A 33 -1.70 11.91 7.45
CA ASN A 33 -3.14 12.03 7.69
C ASN A 33 -3.58 13.49 7.85
N ASP A 34 -2.76 14.37 8.43
CA ASP A 34 -3.01 15.81 8.49
C ASP A 34 -3.08 16.41 7.07
N ILE A 35 -2.19 15.97 6.18
CA ILE A 35 -2.24 16.35 4.76
C ILE A 35 -3.53 15.83 4.09
N LYS A 36 -3.93 14.58 4.36
CA LYS A 36 -5.22 14.04 3.86
C LYS A 36 -6.40 14.84 4.40
N ALA A 37 -6.33 15.36 5.65
CA ALA A 37 -7.37 16.23 6.22
C ALA A 37 -7.45 17.55 5.44
N ILE A 38 -6.33 18.19 5.13
CA ILE A 38 -6.32 19.37 4.26
C ILE A 38 -6.94 19.05 2.89
N MET A 39 -6.60 17.90 2.29
CA MET A 39 -7.20 17.48 1.01
C MET A 39 -8.71 17.28 1.08
N ARG A 40 -9.23 16.75 2.20
CA ARG A 40 -10.66 16.60 2.45
C ARG A 40 -11.35 17.95 2.61
N ASP A 41 -10.80 18.82 3.45
CA ASP A 41 -11.47 20.02 3.94
C ASP A 41 -11.41 21.16 2.92
N GLU A 42 -10.30 21.32 2.21
CA GLU A 42 -10.08 22.41 1.27
C GLU A 42 -10.30 22.01 -0.21
N TYR A 43 -10.13 20.71 -0.54
CA TYR A 43 -10.16 20.24 -1.93
C TYR A 43 -11.17 19.13 -2.18
N ALA A 44 -12.04 18.83 -1.20
CA ALA A 44 -13.14 17.85 -1.29
C ALA A 44 -12.68 16.43 -1.70
N SER A 45 -11.47 16.02 -1.30
CA SER A 45 -10.92 14.69 -1.57
C SER A 45 -10.68 13.91 -0.27
N LYS A 46 -11.56 12.95 0.03
CA LYS A 46 -11.52 12.10 1.22
C LYS A 46 -11.17 10.64 0.97
N ALA A 47 -11.08 10.23 -0.29
CA ALA A 47 -10.90 8.81 -0.65
C ALA A 47 -9.58 8.22 -0.11
N ALA A 48 -8.54 9.06 0.11
CA ALA A 48 -7.27 8.62 0.66
C ALA A 48 -7.36 8.11 2.12
N PHE A 49 -8.42 8.47 2.86
CA PHE A 49 -8.69 7.93 4.20
C PHE A 49 -9.17 6.49 4.22
N ARG A 50 -9.46 5.90 3.04
CA ARG A 50 -9.87 4.49 2.97
C ARG A 50 -8.76 3.50 3.28
N SER A 51 -7.53 3.96 3.41
CA SER A 51 -6.37 3.15 3.81
C SER A 51 -5.44 3.97 4.71
N PRO A 52 -4.67 3.33 5.59
CA PRO A 52 -3.58 4.01 6.30
C PRO A 52 -2.57 4.58 5.28
N PRO A 53 -1.76 5.58 5.65
CA PRO A 53 -0.63 6.03 4.83
C PRO A 53 0.32 4.87 4.51
N HIS A 54 0.65 4.68 3.21
CA HIS A 54 1.44 3.53 2.77
C HIS A 54 2.11 3.78 1.42
N VAL A 55 3.16 3.01 1.14
CA VAL A 55 3.77 2.89 -0.20
C VAL A 55 3.45 1.50 -0.73
N THR A 56 2.63 1.40 -1.78
CA THR A 56 2.21 0.13 -2.37
C THR A 56 3.37 -0.57 -3.06
N LEU A 57 3.61 -1.84 -2.75
CA LEU A 57 4.56 -2.72 -3.45
C LEU A 57 3.87 -3.70 -4.40
N HIS A 58 2.69 -4.20 -4.02
CA HIS A 58 1.86 -5.06 -4.87
C HIS A 58 0.44 -4.52 -4.89
N ALA A 59 -0.08 -4.24 -6.09
CA ALA A 59 -1.45 -3.74 -6.30
C ALA A 59 -2.51 -4.71 -5.74
N PRO A 60 -3.74 -4.24 -5.47
CA PRO A 60 -4.80 -5.09 -4.92
C PRO A 60 -5.06 -6.36 -5.74
N PHE A 61 -5.16 -7.48 -5.04
CA PHE A 61 -5.49 -8.81 -5.57
C PHE A 61 -6.55 -9.50 -4.69
N GLU A 62 -7.21 -10.51 -5.23
CA GLU A 62 -8.15 -11.35 -4.49
C GLU A 62 -7.48 -12.64 -4.08
N TRP A 63 -7.77 -13.09 -2.84
CA TRP A 63 -7.24 -14.33 -2.29
C TRP A 63 -8.29 -15.02 -1.42
N PRO A 64 -8.42 -16.38 -1.47
CA PRO A 64 -9.33 -17.12 -0.60
C PRO A 64 -8.88 -17.04 0.86
N LEU A 65 -9.83 -16.82 1.78
CA LEU A 65 -9.52 -16.79 3.21
C LEU A 65 -8.98 -18.14 3.72
N ALA A 66 -9.46 -19.25 3.16
CA ALA A 66 -8.95 -20.59 3.49
C ALA A 66 -7.46 -20.77 3.17
N ASP A 67 -6.96 -20.08 2.16
CA ASP A 67 -5.55 -20.13 1.72
C ASP A 67 -4.67 -19.03 2.37
N LEU A 68 -5.21 -18.25 3.30
CA LEU A 68 -4.48 -17.18 3.98
C LEU A 68 -3.19 -17.69 4.66
N PRO A 69 -3.16 -18.84 5.36
CA PRO A 69 -1.92 -19.36 5.94
C PRO A 69 -0.80 -19.59 4.92
N LYS A 70 -1.13 -19.95 3.67
CA LYS A 70 -0.16 -20.10 2.58
C LYS A 70 0.41 -18.73 2.18
N LEU A 71 -0.45 -17.73 2.03
CA LEU A 71 -0.05 -16.35 1.74
C LEU A 71 0.88 -15.81 2.84
N ASP A 72 0.47 -15.96 4.11
CA ASP A 72 1.25 -15.51 5.27
C ASP A 72 2.64 -16.19 5.31
N SER A 73 2.71 -17.50 5.07
CA SER A 73 3.96 -18.24 5.03
C SER A 73 4.90 -17.74 3.94
N VAL A 74 4.39 -17.47 2.74
CA VAL A 74 5.21 -16.96 1.61
C VAL A 74 5.73 -15.56 1.91
N LEU A 75 4.87 -14.67 2.41
CA LEU A 75 5.27 -13.29 2.73
C LEU A 75 6.25 -13.22 3.89
N ASN A 76 6.08 -14.06 4.90
CA ASN A 76 7.04 -14.13 6.02
C ASN A 76 8.41 -14.61 5.56
N ARG A 77 8.49 -15.71 4.78
CA ARG A 77 9.77 -16.19 4.22
C ARG A 77 10.42 -15.13 3.34
N PHE A 78 9.66 -14.47 2.47
CA PHE A 78 10.18 -13.39 1.66
C PHE A 78 10.76 -12.26 2.53
N ALA A 79 10.00 -11.76 3.51
CA ALA A 79 10.44 -10.68 4.38
C ALA A 79 11.76 -11.04 5.12
N GLN A 80 11.89 -12.27 5.61
CA GLN A 80 13.10 -12.74 6.29
C GLN A 80 14.35 -12.81 5.38
N THR A 81 14.19 -12.73 4.07
CA THR A 81 15.33 -12.65 3.13
C THR A 81 15.71 -11.21 2.78
N GLN A 82 14.91 -10.22 3.17
CA GLN A 82 15.13 -8.81 2.84
C GLN A 82 15.68 -8.04 4.05
N ASP A 83 16.55 -7.08 3.77
CA ASP A 83 16.99 -6.12 4.80
C ASP A 83 15.94 -5.02 5.01
N PRO A 84 15.91 -4.38 6.20
CA PRO A 84 15.14 -3.16 6.42
C PRO A 84 15.41 -2.10 5.36
N VAL A 85 14.36 -1.42 4.91
CA VAL A 85 14.41 -0.55 3.74
C VAL A 85 14.50 0.92 4.15
N PRO A 86 15.63 1.61 3.89
CA PRO A 86 15.72 3.06 4.07
C PRO A 86 14.76 3.77 3.12
N MET A 87 13.93 4.63 3.68
CA MET A 87 12.89 5.40 2.98
C MET A 87 13.12 6.90 3.19
N THR A 88 12.96 7.67 2.13
CA THR A 88 12.91 9.14 2.18
C THR A 88 11.64 9.60 1.51
N LEU A 89 10.84 10.38 2.22
CA LEU A 89 9.72 11.16 1.67
C LEU A 89 10.22 12.57 1.43
N ASP A 90 10.05 13.10 0.21
CA ASP A 90 10.60 14.41 -0.14
C ASP A 90 9.68 15.19 -1.08
N GLY A 91 8.99 16.19 -0.51
CA GLY A 91 8.04 17.02 -1.22
C GLY A 91 6.82 16.27 -1.74
N PHE A 92 6.21 16.84 -2.78
CA PHE A 92 4.98 16.31 -3.38
C PHE A 92 5.14 16.14 -4.89
N ASN A 93 4.41 15.13 -5.41
CA ASN A 93 4.32 14.92 -6.85
C ASN A 93 2.90 14.48 -7.23
N ALA A 94 2.61 14.32 -8.53
CA ALA A 94 1.25 14.06 -8.99
C ALA A 94 1.17 13.14 -10.20
N PHE A 95 0.14 12.28 -10.23
CA PHE A 95 -0.36 11.69 -11.47
C PHE A 95 -1.52 12.55 -11.97
N LYS A 96 -1.17 13.53 -12.77
CA LYS A 96 -2.09 14.58 -13.26
C LYS A 96 -3.19 13.95 -14.13
N PRO A 97 -4.46 14.44 -14.06
CA PRO A 97 -4.96 15.47 -13.15
C PRO A 97 -5.76 14.91 -11.97
N HIS A 98 -5.45 13.72 -11.44
CA HIS A 98 -6.34 13.00 -10.53
C HIS A 98 -5.72 12.57 -9.20
N VAL A 99 -4.38 12.56 -9.07
CA VAL A 99 -3.70 12.05 -7.87
C VAL A 99 -2.64 13.03 -7.41
N ILE A 100 -2.63 13.36 -6.12
CA ILE A 100 -1.52 14.05 -5.44
C ILE A 100 -0.98 13.07 -4.39
N TYR A 101 0.33 13.00 -4.28
CA TYR A 101 1.04 12.12 -3.37
C TYR A 101 2.29 12.78 -2.78
N ILE A 102 2.73 12.31 -1.63
CA ILE A 102 4.05 12.60 -1.09
C ILE A 102 5.04 11.78 -1.92
N ASP A 103 6.06 12.45 -2.46
CA ASP A 103 7.06 11.79 -3.30
C ASP A 103 7.98 10.91 -2.45
N VAL A 104 8.40 9.80 -3.01
CA VAL A 104 9.29 8.83 -2.36
C VAL A 104 10.56 8.71 -3.18
N VAL A 105 11.68 9.03 -2.56
CA VAL A 105 12.99 8.96 -3.22
C VAL A 105 13.29 7.51 -3.65
N LYS A 106 13.62 7.32 -4.91
CA LYS A 106 13.88 6.01 -5.54
C LYS A 106 15.25 5.47 -5.12
N ARG A 107 15.35 4.98 -3.88
CA ARG A 107 16.55 4.31 -3.39
C ARG A 107 16.65 2.90 -3.97
N GLU A 108 17.86 2.42 -4.22
CA GLU A 108 18.13 1.12 -4.87
C GLU A 108 17.42 -0.04 -4.15
N GLY A 109 17.53 -0.14 -2.83
CA GLY A 109 16.88 -1.20 -2.04
C GLY A 109 15.36 -1.23 -2.20
N LEU A 110 14.69 -0.05 -2.19
CA LEU A 110 13.25 0.06 -2.42
C LEU A 110 12.89 -0.37 -3.85
N MET A 111 13.67 0.08 -4.84
CA MET A 111 13.41 -0.22 -6.25
C MET A 111 13.66 -1.69 -6.59
N ALA A 112 14.56 -2.37 -5.88
CA ALA A 112 14.83 -3.80 -6.02
C ALA A 112 13.77 -4.66 -5.31
N LEU A 113 13.26 -4.22 -4.15
CA LEU A 113 12.30 -4.97 -3.34
C LEU A 113 11.02 -5.29 -4.10
N GLN A 114 10.47 -4.32 -4.82
CA GLN A 114 9.17 -4.46 -5.50
C GLN A 114 9.18 -5.55 -6.58
N PRO A 115 10.10 -5.60 -7.56
CA PRO A 115 10.12 -6.67 -8.56
C PRO A 115 10.45 -8.05 -7.96
N MET A 116 11.26 -8.12 -6.90
CA MET A 116 11.49 -9.37 -6.18
C MET A 116 10.21 -9.90 -5.52
N LEU A 117 9.44 -9.03 -4.86
CA LEU A 117 8.14 -9.40 -4.31
C LEU A 117 7.18 -9.88 -5.41
N LEU A 118 7.05 -9.16 -6.52
CA LEU A 118 6.17 -9.57 -7.63
C LEU A 118 6.56 -10.94 -8.17
N SER A 119 7.85 -11.22 -8.32
CA SER A 119 8.35 -12.53 -8.78
C SER A 119 7.97 -13.66 -7.83
N VAL A 120 8.09 -13.45 -6.51
CA VAL A 120 7.70 -14.45 -5.49
C VAL A 120 6.20 -14.68 -5.50
N MET A 121 5.39 -13.60 -5.52
CA MET A 121 3.92 -13.68 -5.58
C MET A 121 3.45 -14.47 -6.79
N GLU A 122 4.07 -14.25 -7.95
CA GLU A 122 3.74 -14.98 -9.16
C GLU A 122 4.17 -16.46 -9.10
N LYS A 123 5.43 -16.72 -8.73
CA LYS A 123 5.99 -18.07 -8.76
C LYS A 123 5.38 -19.01 -7.72
N GLU A 124 5.15 -18.52 -6.50
CA GLU A 124 4.70 -19.38 -5.40
C GLU A 124 3.17 -19.40 -5.22
N LEU A 125 2.50 -18.31 -5.61
CA LEU A 125 1.06 -18.16 -5.37
C LEU A 125 0.23 -18.02 -6.67
N GLY A 126 0.88 -17.86 -7.83
CA GLY A 126 0.19 -17.60 -9.09
C GLY A 126 -0.48 -16.23 -9.15
N ILE A 127 -0.14 -15.32 -8.21
CA ILE A 127 -0.72 -13.98 -8.14
C ILE A 127 0.06 -13.05 -9.06
N VAL A 128 -0.62 -12.57 -10.11
CA VAL A 128 -0.04 -11.72 -11.14
C VAL A 128 -0.67 -10.34 -11.09
N SER A 129 0.12 -9.32 -10.81
CA SER A 129 -0.33 -7.94 -10.95
C SER A 129 -0.24 -7.46 -12.40
N LYS A 130 -1.37 -7.46 -13.10
CA LYS A 130 -1.44 -6.97 -14.50
C LYS A 130 -1.07 -5.49 -14.64
N SER A 131 -1.32 -4.68 -13.61
CA SER A 131 -0.98 -3.25 -13.59
C SER A 131 0.52 -3.03 -13.42
N ASP A 132 1.16 -3.81 -12.55
CA ASP A 132 2.57 -3.62 -12.19
C ASP A 132 3.51 -4.15 -13.29
N ARG A 133 3.09 -5.17 -14.05
CA ARG A 133 3.83 -5.66 -15.22
C ARG A 133 3.92 -4.65 -16.38
N LYS A 134 2.94 -3.75 -16.48
CA LYS A 134 2.82 -2.81 -17.62
C LYS A 134 3.40 -1.43 -17.33
N ARG A 135 3.76 -1.13 -16.10
CA ARG A 135 4.20 0.22 -15.68
C ARG A 135 5.49 0.15 -14.88
N THR A 136 6.34 1.13 -15.10
CA THR A 136 7.50 1.34 -14.24
C THR A 136 7.03 1.63 -12.82
N PHE A 137 7.66 1.02 -11.83
CA PHE A 137 7.38 1.28 -10.42
C PHE A 137 7.74 2.72 -10.07
N VAL A 138 6.75 3.45 -9.61
CA VAL A 138 6.89 4.81 -9.08
C VAL A 138 6.41 4.76 -7.62
N PRO A 139 7.34 4.64 -6.64
CA PRO A 139 6.97 4.62 -5.24
C PRO A 139 6.34 5.95 -4.84
N HIS A 140 5.20 5.92 -4.14
CA HIS A 140 4.46 7.13 -3.76
C HIS A 140 3.55 6.85 -2.57
N LEU A 141 3.30 7.89 -1.75
CA LEU A 141 2.35 7.85 -0.65
C LEU A 141 1.17 8.77 -0.97
N THR A 142 0.05 8.19 -1.36
CA THR A 142 -1.13 8.93 -1.85
C THR A 142 -1.82 9.73 -0.74
N VAL A 143 -2.07 11.01 -1.00
CA VAL A 143 -2.83 11.90 -0.09
C VAL A 143 -4.16 12.37 -0.68
N ALA A 144 -4.32 12.34 -2.01
CA ALA A 144 -5.60 12.61 -2.67
C ALA A 144 -5.73 11.82 -3.98
N PHE A 145 -6.88 11.17 -4.21
CA PHE A 145 -7.15 10.42 -5.45
C PHE A 145 -8.64 10.11 -5.59
N ARG A 146 -9.05 9.56 -6.74
CA ARG A 146 -10.41 9.10 -7.10
C ARG A 146 -11.48 10.20 -7.08
N ASP A 147 -11.77 10.78 -5.92
CA ASP A 147 -12.76 11.85 -5.73
C ASP A 147 -12.19 13.26 -5.93
N LEU A 148 -10.88 13.39 -6.15
CA LEU A 148 -10.23 14.66 -6.48
C LEU A 148 -10.61 15.09 -7.91
N LYS A 149 -11.53 16.06 -8.01
CA LYS A 149 -11.99 16.60 -9.31
C LYS A 149 -10.88 17.43 -9.97
N PRO A 150 -10.78 17.48 -11.32
CA PRO A 150 -9.71 18.22 -12.02
C PRO A 150 -9.60 19.69 -11.63
N ALA A 151 -10.71 20.37 -11.34
CA ALA A 151 -10.68 21.76 -10.88
C ALA A 151 -10.02 21.89 -9.48
N MET A 152 -10.36 20.99 -8.56
CA MET A 152 -9.76 20.94 -7.23
C MET A 152 -8.31 20.47 -7.28
N PHE A 153 -7.99 19.52 -8.18
CA PHE A 153 -6.60 19.14 -8.45
C PHE A 153 -5.75 20.35 -8.83
N ARG A 154 -6.18 21.21 -9.78
CA ARG A 154 -5.42 22.40 -10.18
C ARG A 154 -5.18 23.35 -9.01
N LYS A 155 -6.23 23.58 -8.16
CA LYS A 155 -6.10 24.41 -6.96
C LYS A 155 -5.10 23.80 -5.96
N ALA A 156 -5.26 22.54 -5.61
CA ALA A 156 -4.36 21.85 -4.67
C ALA A 156 -2.93 21.81 -5.20
N TRP A 157 -2.75 21.47 -6.48
CA TRP A 157 -1.42 21.34 -7.08
C TRP A 157 -0.67 22.65 -7.13
N SER A 158 -1.33 23.79 -7.37
CA SER A 158 -0.67 25.12 -7.34
C SER A 158 0.00 25.43 -5.99
N VAL A 159 -0.50 24.85 -4.91
CA VAL A 159 0.05 24.98 -3.55
C VAL A 159 1.06 23.87 -3.28
N PHE A 160 0.65 22.61 -3.44
CA PHE A 160 1.41 21.45 -2.99
C PHE A 160 2.70 21.20 -3.79
N GLN A 161 2.77 21.59 -5.08
CA GLN A 161 4.00 21.44 -5.88
C GLN A 161 5.22 22.23 -5.34
N ARG A 162 4.99 23.18 -4.43
CA ARG A 162 6.04 24.01 -3.80
C ARG A 162 6.13 23.82 -2.29
N ARG A 163 5.25 22.99 -1.75
CA ARG A 163 5.22 22.75 -0.31
C ARG A 163 6.35 21.82 0.08
N GLU A 164 7.16 22.25 1.01
CA GLU A 164 8.26 21.46 1.55
C GLU A 164 7.72 20.38 2.49
N LEU A 165 8.34 19.21 2.43
CA LEU A 165 8.14 18.08 3.33
C LEU A 165 9.37 17.20 3.21
N HIS A 166 9.95 16.79 4.34
CA HIS A 166 11.06 15.84 4.34
C HIS A 166 10.97 14.93 5.55
N PHE A 167 11.07 13.61 5.32
CA PHE A 167 11.16 12.59 6.36
C PHE A 167 12.09 11.48 5.90
N ASP A 168 13.01 11.09 6.80
CA ASP A 168 13.81 9.88 6.67
C ASP A 168 13.38 8.86 7.72
N PHE A 169 13.22 7.60 7.33
CA PHE A 169 12.94 6.49 8.22
C PHE A 169 13.41 5.17 7.62
N VAL A 170 13.39 4.11 8.42
CA VAL A 170 13.65 2.75 7.96
C VAL A 170 12.38 1.93 8.10
N SER A 171 11.87 1.42 6.98
CA SER A 171 10.78 0.46 7.00
C SER A 171 11.29 -0.91 7.45
N GLN A 172 10.77 -1.40 8.57
CA GLN A 172 11.23 -2.64 9.21
C GLN A 172 10.34 -3.85 8.88
N HIS A 173 9.20 -3.62 8.22
CA HIS A 173 8.20 -4.66 7.99
C HIS A 173 7.57 -4.52 6.61
N LEU A 174 7.29 -5.66 6.01
CA LEU A 174 6.32 -5.78 4.93
C LEU A 174 4.93 -5.87 5.54
N ALA A 175 3.96 -5.12 5.03
CA ALA A 175 2.59 -5.14 5.55
C ALA A 175 1.62 -5.73 4.52
N LEU A 176 0.79 -6.68 4.97
CA LEU A 176 -0.39 -7.17 4.25
C LEU A 176 -1.62 -6.42 4.74
N LEU A 177 -2.35 -5.80 3.81
CA LEU A 177 -3.60 -5.11 4.13
C LEU A 177 -4.77 -5.87 3.52
N ILE A 178 -5.90 -5.89 4.27
CA ILE A 178 -7.16 -6.54 3.89
C ILE A 178 -8.27 -5.49 3.76
N HIS A 179 -9.16 -5.65 2.79
CA HIS A 179 -10.34 -4.81 2.58
C HIS A 179 -11.60 -5.43 3.20
N ASP A 180 -12.26 -4.67 4.08
CA ASP A 180 -13.48 -5.12 4.78
C ASP A 180 -14.79 -4.84 4.01
N GLY A 181 -14.68 -4.35 2.77
CA GLY A 181 -15.80 -3.85 1.96
C GLY A 181 -15.88 -2.32 1.90
N LYS A 182 -15.31 -1.60 2.89
CA LYS A 182 -15.32 -0.14 3.00
C LYS A 182 -13.91 0.45 3.11
N LEU A 183 -13.09 -0.12 3.98
CA LEU A 183 -11.76 0.37 4.38
C LEU A 183 -10.71 -0.74 4.23
N TRP A 184 -9.46 -0.31 4.18
CA TRP A 184 -8.29 -1.17 4.24
C TRP A 184 -7.70 -1.16 5.64
N HIS A 185 -7.48 -2.34 6.20
CA HIS A 185 -6.89 -2.55 7.51
C HIS A 185 -5.58 -3.32 7.38
N VAL A 186 -4.64 -3.04 8.27
CA VAL A 186 -3.43 -3.86 8.39
C VAL A 186 -3.86 -5.22 8.94
N LYS A 187 -3.68 -6.28 8.16
CA LYS A 187 -3.96 -7.65 8.54
C LYS A 187 -2.79 -8.26 9.28
N GLU A 188 -1.57 -8.08 8.73
CA GLU A 188 -0.35 -8.66 9.27
C GLU A 188 0.87 -7.81 8.89
N LYS A 189 1.94 -7.90 9.70
CA LYS A 189 3.25 -7.31 9.44
C LYS A 189 4.33 -8.38 9.55
N TYR A 190 5.12 -8.53 8.51
CA TYR A 190 6.22 -9.49 8.45
C TYR A 190 7.53 -8.74 8.62
N ALA A 191 8.26 -9.04 9.69
CA ALA A 191 9.53 -8.41 9.99
C ALA A 191 10.58 -8.72 8.90
N PHE A 192 11.34 -7.73 8.50
CA PHE A 192 12.54 -7.93 7.68
C PHE A 192 13.65 -8.57 8.50
N ARG A 193 14.68 -9.09 7.81
CA ARG A 193 15.80 -9.79 8.44
C ARG A 193 16.44 -8.96 9.55
N GLY A 194 16.70 -9.59 10.71
CA GLY A 194 17.34 -8.95 11.85
C GLY A 194 16.45 -8.00 12.67
N VAL A 195 15.20 -7.80 12.29
CA VAL A 195 14.20 -7.05 13.08
C VAL A 195 13.58 -7.99 14.11
N ARG A 196 13.59 -7.62 15.39
CA ARG A 196 12.98 -8.36 16.51
C ARG A 196 11.67 -7.72 16.94
#